data_ea88925606d18a7e8b55079be5225659
#
_entry.id   ea88925606d18a7e8b55079be5225659
#
_cell.length_a   1.000
_cell.length_b   1.000
_cell.length_c   1.000
_cell.angle_alpha   90.00
_cell.angle_beta   90.00
_cell.angle_gamma   90.00
#
_symmetry.space_group_name_H-M   'P 1'
#
loop_
_entity.id
_entity.type
_entity.pdbx_description
1 polymer ?
#
loop_
_entity_poly.entity_id
_entity_poly.type
_entity_poly.pdbx_seq_one_letter_code
_entity_poly.pdbx_strand_id
1 'polypeptide(L)'
;NTLKIIQMENKGAYKRKELFPPIYPFVKWAGGKTQLLQQLYALAPAHFDRYFEPFLGGGAFFFYLLSKRNNQFISYLSDINSELINSYEMVKNNNEKLIALLRKHELGYLESPSEYYYYLRDIRKQARSDIEKAARFIALNRTCYNGLYRVNNKGSFNVPWGKYKDPIICDSKNLRNLRFVLQQSDVFIKVGDYKEILLIKTREDDFIYLDPPYRPTSSTAYFTGYTTSGFSDKDQKDLADIFEELNERKCKVM
;
A
#
# COMPACT_ATOMS: atom_id res chain seq x y z
N ASN A 1 -42.19 -33.74 -19.79
CA ASN A 1 -41.96 -32.61 -18.85
C ASN A 1 -40.57 -32.59 -18.22
N THR A 2 -39.81 -33.70 -18.30
CA THR A 2 -38.43 -33.78 -17.71
C THR A 2 -37.34 -33.18 -18.63
N LEU A 3 -37.58 -33.13 -19.93
CA LEU A 3 -36.62 -32.55 -20.91
C LEU A 3 -36.62 -31.01 -20.94
N LYS A 4 -37.65 -30.34 -20.41
CA LYS A 4 -37.68 -28.87 -20.30
C LYS A 4 -36.92 -28.33 -19.05
N ILE A 5 -36.70 -29.16 -18.04
CA ILE A 5 -35.96 -28.75 -16.82
C ILE A 5 -34.44 -28.76 -17.06
N ILE A 6 -33.93 -29.69 -17.89
CA ILE A 6 -32.50 -29.80 -18.21
C ILE A 6 -32.03 -28.68 -19.14
N GLN A 7 -32.90 -28.04 -19.92
CA GLN A 7 -32.54 -26.91 -20.76
C GLN A 7 -32.56 -25.55 -20.06
N MET A 8 -33.05 -25.46 -18.83
CA MET A 8 -32.99 -24.22 -18.03
C MET A 8 -31.77 -24.12 -17.12
N GLU A 9 -31.04 -25.21 -16.88
CA GLU A 9 -29.82 -25.19 -16.05
C GLU A 9 -28.55 -24.73 -16.79
N ASN A 10 -28.56 -24.60 -18.10
CA ASN A 10 -27.39 -24.22 -18.92
C ASN A 10 -27.42 -22.79 -19.49
N LYS A 11 -28.27 -21.90 -18.99
CA LYS A 11 -28.30 -20.48 -19.37
C LYS A 11 -27.97 -19.53 -18.22
N GLY A 12 -26.94 -19.84 -17.45
CA GLY A 12 -26.55 -19.03 -16.31
C GLY A 12 -25.08 -19.08 -15.96
N ALA A 13 -24.20 -19.24 -16.95
CA ALA A 13 -22.83 -18.76 -16.76
C ALA A 13 -22.89 -17.22 -16.78
N TYR A 14 -23.43 -16.62 -15.72
CA TYR A 14 -23.14 -15.23 -15.43
C TYR A 14 -21.62 -15.12 -15.39
N LYS A 15 -21.03 -14.50 -16.41
CA LYS A 15 -19.72 -13.86 -16.26
C LYS A 15 -19.86 -13.05 -14.99
N ARG A 16 -19.25 -13.50 -13.88
CA ARG A 16 -19.17 -12.70 -12.66
C ARG A 16 -18.55 -11.39 -13.07
N LYS A 17 -19.36 -10.35 -13.18
CA LYS A 17 -18.92 -9.00 -13.43
C LYS A 17 -17.88 -8.75 -12.37
N GLU A 18 -16.68 -8.32 -12.76
CA GLU A 18 -15.67 -7.90 -11.76
C GLU A 18 -16.36 -6.93 -10.81
N LEU A 19 -16.54 -7.35 -9.56
CA LEU A 19 -17.31 -6.57 -8.57
C LEU A 19 -16.60 -5.25 -8.24
N PHE A 20 -15.28 -5.23 -8.44
CA PHE A 20 -14.46 -4.05 -8.17
C PHE A 20 -13.87 -3.48 -9.46
N PRO A 21 -13.84 -2.14 -9.57
CA PRO A 21 -13.12 -1.49 -10.66
C PRO A 21 -11.62 -1.80 -10.55
N PRO A 22 -10.85 -1.69 -11.64
CA PRO A 22 -9.40 -1.81 -11.59
C PRO A 22 -8.80 -0.85 -10.57
N ILE A 23 -7.98 -1.38 -9.65
CA ILE A 23 -7.28 -0.64 -8.60
C ILE A 23 -5.79 -0.98 -8.60
N TYR A 24 -4.96 0.00 -8.28
CA TYR A 24 -3.51 -0.15 -8.16
C TYR A 24 -2.94 0.86 -7.16
N PRO A 25 -1.69 0.67 -6.71
CA PRO A 25 -1.05 1.57 -5.76
C PRO A 25 -1.11 3.03 -6.19
N PHE A 26 -1.54 3.92 -5.28
CA PHE A 26 -1.60 5.36 -5.53
C PHE A 26 -0.26 6.07 -5.28
N VAL A 27 0.71 5.37 -4.70
CA VAL A 27 2.10 5.80 -4.52
C VAL A 27 3.07 4.87 -5.24
N LYS A 28 4.24 5.39 -5.62
CA LYS A 28 5.38 4.57 -6.00
C LYS A 28 6.06 4.11 -4.71
N TRP A 29 6.35 2.82 -4.59
CA TRP A 29 7.01 2.30 -3.40
C TRP A 29 8.17 1.40 -3.79
N ALA A 30 9.35 1.64 -3.21
CA ALA A 30 10.51 0.82 -3.50
C ALA A 30 10.27 -0.63 -3.03
N GLY A 31 10.70 -1.60 -3.82
CA GLY A 31 10.41 -3.01 -3.56
C GLY A 31 9.02 -3.48 -4.04
N GLY A 32 8.22 -2.60 -4.65
CA GLY A 32 6.89 -2.98 -5.15
C GLY A 32 6.92 -4.19 -6.08
N LYS A 33 6.09 -5.20 -5.80
CA LYS A 33 6.10 -6.52 -6.45
C LYS A 33 5.18 -6.61 -7.67
N THR A 34 4.87 -5.48 -8.34
CA THR A 34 3.87 -5.44 -9.44
C THR A 34 4.14 -6.48 -10.53
N GLN A 35 5.40 -6.75 -10.85
CA GLN A 35 5.77 -7.75 -11.86
C GLN A 35 5.59 -9.21 -11.38
N LEU A 36 5.52 -9.44 -10.07
CA LEU A 36 5.42 -10.75 -9.45
C LEU A 36 4.01 -11.10 -8.98
N LEU A 37 3.03 -10.20 -9.14
CA LEU A 37 1.69 -10.35 -8.55
C LEU A 37 0.98 -11.65 -8.95
N GLN A 38 1.13 -12.08 -10.20
CA GLN A 38 0.53 -13.35 -10.65
C GLN A 38 1.19 -14.57 -9.98
N GLN A 39 2.51 -14.54 -9.82
CA GLN A 39 3.26 -15.62 -9.17
C GLN A 39 2.94 -15.67 -7.68
N LEU A 40 2.93 -14.52 -7.00
CA LEU A 40 2.56 -14.41 -5.60
C LEU A 40 1.13 -14.90 -5.35
N TYR A 41 0.20 -14.54 -6.24
CA TYR A 41 -1.18 -15.01 -6.13
C TYR A 41 -1.32 -16.52 -6.32
N ALA A 42 -0.53 -17.12 -7.21
CA ALA A 42 -0.51 -18.57 -7.40
C ALA A 42 0.01 -19.34 -6.19
N LEU A 43 0.88 -18.71 -5.37
CA LEU A 43 1.39 -19.26 -4.12
C LEU A 43 0.49 -18.97 -2.91
N ALA A 44 -0.43 -18.01 -3.03
CA ALA A 44 -1.33 -17.64 -1.94
C ALA A 44 -2.28 -18.80 -1.58
N PRO A 45 -2.62 -18.99 -0.30
CA PRO A 45 -3.55 -20.02 0.13
C PRO A 45 -4.89 -19.94 -0.61
N ALA A 46 -5.47 -21.09 -0.98
CA ALA A 46 -6.76 -21.14 -1.66
C ALA A 46 -7.90 -20.56 -0.80
N HIS A 47 -7.84 -20.78 0.51
CA HIS A 47 -8.85 -20.33 1.47
C HIS A 47 -8.19 -19.66 2.67
N PHE A 48 -8.71 -18.52 3.07
CA PHE A 48 -8.44 -17.80 4.31
C PHE A 48 -9.56 -16.78 4.55
N ASP A 49 -9.84 -16.49 5.81
CA ASP A 49 -10.87 -15.53 6.22
C ASP A 49 -10.25 -14.18 6.59
N ARG A 50 -8.98 -14.17 7.02
CA ARG A 50 -8.28 -12.97 7.44
C ARG A 50 -6.90 -12.89 6.77
N TYR A 51 -6.57 -11.67 6.36
CA TYR A 51 -5.32 -11.33 5.69
C TYR A 51 -4.54 -10.28 6.50
N PHE A 52 -3.24 -10.49 6.62
CA PHE A 52 -2.34 -9.58 7.33
C PHE A 52 -1.19 -9.16 6.42
N GLU A 53 -0.96 -7.85 6.31
CA GLU A 53 0.17 -7.26 5.58
C GLU A 53 0.80 -6.16 6.46
N PRO A 54 1.79 -6.52 7.32
CA PRO A 54 2.38 -5.59 8.28
C PRO A 54 3.48 -4.71 7.70
N PHE A 55 3.88 -4.94 6.46
CA PHE A 55 4.79 -4.12 5.67
C PHE A 55 4.07 -3.62 4.42
N LEU A 56 2.97 -2.86 4.61
CA LEU A 56 2.02 -2.52 3.55
C LEU A 56 2.66 -1.82 2.36
N GLY A 57 3.54 -0.85 2.59
CA GLY A 57 4.12 -0.06 1.52
C GLY A 57 3.07 0.49 0.55
N GLY A 58 3.26 0.22 -0.75
CA GLY A 58 2.28 0.59 -1.78
C GLY A 58 1.02 -0.28 -1.83
N GLY A 59 0.94 -1.40 -1.09
CA GLY A 59 -0.21 -2.30 -1.04
C GLY A 59 -0.48 -3.06 -2.35
N ALA A 60 0.54 -3.27 -3.17
CA ALA A 60 0.35 -3.85 -4.49
C ALA A 60 -0.27 -5.26 -4.44
N PHE A 61 0.18 -6.12 -3.52
CA PHE A 61 -0.35 -7.46 -3.39
C PHE A 61 -1.74 -7.46 -2.76
N PHE A 62 -1.98 -6.64 -1.75
CA PHE A 62 -3.29 -6.44 -1.16
C PHE A 62 -4.35 -6.04 -2.20
N PHE A 63 -4.08 -5.00 -3.01
CA PHE A 63 -5.02 -4.58 -4.05
C PHE A 63 -5.24 -5.66 -5.11
N TYR A 64 -4.21 -6.41 -5.45
CA TYR A 64 -4.33 -7.53 -6.36
C TYR A 64 -5.23 -8.64 -5.80
N LEU A 65 -5.05 -9.03 -4.52
CA LEU A 65 -5.91 -9.98 -3.83
C LEU A 65 -7.37 -9.53 -3.81
N LEU A 66 -7.63 -8.27 -3.47
CA LEU A 66 -8.99 -7.70 -3.47
C LEU A 66 -9.64 -7.81 -4.85
N SER A 67 -8.90 -7.50 -5.91
CA SER A 67 -9.41 -7.57 -7.29
C SER A 67 -9.75 -9.02 -7.71
N LYS A 68 -9.02 -10.02 -7.20
CA LYS A 68 -9.21 -11.43 -7.56
C LYS A 68 -10.25 -12.14 -6.71
N ARG A 69 -10.42 -11.74 -5.44
CA ARG A 69 -11.27 -12.43 -4.47
C ARG A 69 -12.53 -11.67 -4.09
N ASN A 70 -12.85 -10.57 -4.78
CA ASN A 70 -14.05 -9.77 -4.54
C ASN A 70 -14.25 -9.44 -3.03
N ASN A 71 -13.16 -9.16 -2.33
CA ASN A 71 -13.16 -8.79 -0.92
C ASN A 71 -13.83 -9.80 0.05
N GLN A 72 -13.58 -11.08 -0.14
CA GLN A 72 -14.14 -12.13 0.71
C GLN A 72 -13.29 -12.43 1.95
N PHE A 73 -12.59 -11.45 2.51
CA PHE A 73 -11.70 -11.59 3.67
C PHE A 73 -11.54 -10.27 4.43
N ILE A 74 -11.31 -10.39 5.73
CA ILE A 74 -10.99 -9.26 6.60
C ILE A 74 -9.50 -8.94 6.47
N SER A 75 -9.13 -7.68 6.31
CA SER A 75 -7.75 -7.25 6.11
C SER A 75 -7.21 -6.44 7.28
N TYR A 76 -6.04 -6.81 7.77
CA TYR A 76 -5.28 -6.08 8.78
C TYR A 76 -3.98 -5.59 8.15
N LEU A 77 -3.92 -4.30 7.86
CA LEU A 77 -2.84 -3.66 7.14
C LEU A 77 -2.09 -2.72 8.08
N SER A 78 -0.78 -2.73 8.04
CA SER A 78 0.00 -1.75 8.77
C SER A 78 1.31 -1.40 8.07
N ASP A 79 1.84 -0.27 8.46
CA ASP A 79 3.19 0.16 8.12
C ASP A 79 3.69 1.06 9.25
N ILE A 80 4.98 1.07 9.47
CA ILE A 80 5.59 1.96 10.48
C ILE A 80 5.61 3.42 10.01
N ASN A 81 5.45 3.66 8.70
CA ASN A 81 5.45 4.99 8.11
C ASN A 81 4.10 5.68 8.29
N SER A 82 4.03 6.59 9.25
CA SER A 82 2.79 7.33 9.57
C SER A 82 2.31 8.26 8.46
N GLU A 83 3.19 8.83 7.62
CA GLU A 83 2.78 9.66 6.47
C GLU A 83 2.12 8.81 5.38
N LEU A 84 2.62 7.58 5.17
CA LEU A 84 2.01 6.62 4.25
C LEU A 84 0.62 6.20 4.74
N ILE A 85 0.51 5.76 5.99
CA ILE A 85 -0.78 5.32 6.56
C ILE A 85 -1.80 6.47 6.59
N ASN A 86 -1.39 7.69 6.98
CA ASN A 86 -2.25 8.86 6.87
C ASN A 86 -2.76 9.06 5.42
N SER A 87 -1.92 8.80 4.41
CA SER A 87 -2.36 8.92 3.02
C SER A 87 -3.42 7.87 2.65
N TYR A 88 -3.32 6.63 3.13
CA TYR A 88 -4.36 5.61 2.98
C TYR A 88 -5.67 6.03 3.66
N GLU A 89 -5.60 6.56 4.88
CA GLU A 89 -6.77 7.06 5.60
C GLU A 89 -7.45 8.22 4.87
N MET A 90 -6.68 9.14 4.27
CA MET A 90 -7.25 10.24 3.50
C MET A 90 -7.85 9.77 2.17
N VAL A 91 -7.26 8.76 1.52
CA VAL A 91 -7.87 8.12 0.34
C VAL A 91 -9.21 7.49 0.70
N LYS A 92 -9.29 6.80 1.85
CA LYS A 92 -10.50 6.13 2.32
C LYS A 92 -11.59 7.13 2.75
N ASN A 93 -11.25 8.15 3.52
CA ASN A 93 -12.23 8.96 4.26
C ASN A 93 -12.43 10.39 3.74
N ASN A 94 -11.46 10.96 3.03
CA ASN A 94 -11.46 12.36 2.56
C ASN A 94 -11.12 12.51 1.07
N ASN A 95 -11.51 11.56 0.26
CA ASN A 95 -11.04 11.36 -1.11
C ASN A 95 -11.20 12.58 -2.03
N GLU A 96 -12.39 13.21 -2.10
CA GLU A 96 -12.62 14.34 -3.01
C GLU A 96 -11.82 15.59 -2.62
N LYS A 97 -11.67 15.83 -1.32
CA LYS A 97 -10.80 16.92 -0.84
C LYS A 97 -9.33 16.63 -1.14
N LEU A 98 -8.91 15.37 -1.01
CA LEU A 98 -7.56 14.93 -1.37
C LEU A 98 -7.31 15.12 -2.87
N ILE A 99 -8.23 14.70 -3.72
CA ILE A 99 -8.17 14.89 -5.19
C ILE A 99 -8.03 16.38 -5.54
N ALA A 100 -8.81 17.26 -4.90
CA ALA A 100 -8.73 18.70 -5.15
C ALA A 100 -7.32 19.26 -4.81
N LEU A 101 -6.73 18.85 -3.68
CA LEU A 101 -5.37 19.25 -3.30
C LEU A 101 -4.31 18.68 -4.25
N LEU A 102 -4.44 17.41 -4.64
CA LEU A 102 -3.51 16.79 -5.59
C LEU A 102 -3.53 17.45 -6.96
N ARG A 103 -4.71 17.84 -7.46
CA ARG A 103 -4.83 18.64 -8.71
C ARG A 103 -4.13 19.98 -8.58
N LYS A 104 -4.28 20.66 -7.43
CA LYS A 104 -3.55 21.91 -7.16
C LYS A 104 -2.03 21.68 -7.19
N HIS A 105 -1.56 20.59 -6.59
CA HIS A 105 -0.14 20.23 -6.63
C HIS A 105 0.34 19.87 -8.04
N GLU A 106 -0.49 19.20 -8.83
CA GLU A 106 -0.18 18.86 -10.22
C GLU A 106 -0.03 20.11 -11.09
N LEU A 107 -0.98 21.06 -11.00
CA LEU A 107 -0.88 22.34 -11.70
C LEU A 107 0.36 23.13 -11.29
N GLY A 108 0.63 23.28 -9.99
CA GLY A 108 1.81 23.99 -9.51
C GLY A 108 3.12 23.32 -9.96
N TYR A 109 3.15 21.99 -10.03
CA TYR A 109 4.31 21.26 -10.54
C TYR A 109 4.51 21.49 -12.04
N LEU A 110 3.44 21.46 -12.84
CA LEU A 110 3.54 21.67 -14.29
C LEU A 110 4.00 23.10 -14.66
N GLU A 111 3.63 24.09 -13.82
CA GLU A 111 4.04 25.48 -14.00
C GLU A 111 5.57 25.67 -13.74
N SER A 112 6.10 25.11 -12.67
CA SER A 112 7.50 25.23 -12.29
C SER A 112 8.06 23.97 -11.61
N PRO A 113 8.38 22.90 -12.36
CA PRO A 113 8.60 21.56 -11.80
C PRO A 113 9.66 21.48 -10.68
N SER A 114 10.83 22.04 -10.91
CA SER A 114 11.94 22.00 -9.93
C SER A 114 11.63 22.85 -8.69
N GLU A 115 11.21 24.08 -8.92
CA GLU A 115 10.94 25.05 -7.84
C GLU A 115 9.79 24.55 -6.97
N TYR A 116 8.71 24.09 -7.60
CA TYR A 116 7.56 23.57 -6.89
C TYR A 116 7.89 22.30 -6.10
N TYR A 117 8.72 21.42 -6.65
CA TYR A 117 9.18 20.24 -5.92
C TYR A 117 9.90 20.61 -4.63
N TYR A 118 10.86 21.53 -4.70
CA TYR A 118 11.61 21.96 -3.52
C TYR A 118 10.74 22.76 -2.54
N TYR A 119 9.80 23.57 -3.04
CA TYR A 119 8.80 24.21 -2.20
C TYR A 119 7.98 23.16 -1.43
N LEU A 120 7.44 22.14 -2.08
CA LEU A 120 6.70 21.05 -1.42
C LEU A 120 7.56 20.31 -0.39
N ARG A 121 8.84 20.10 -0.69
CA ARG A 121 9.75 19.42 0.24
C ARG A 121 9.97 20.23 1.50
N ASP A 122 10.06 21.53 1.42
CA ASP A 122 10.40 22.41 2.52
C ASP A 122 9.17 22.89 3.33
N ILE A 123 7.97 22.82 2.77
CA ILE A 123 6.69 23.26 3.37
C ILE A 123 6.19 22.33 4.50
N ARG A 124 6.89 21.27 4.88
CA ARG A 124 6.43 20.31 5.89
C ARG A 124 5.87 20.96 7.17
N LYS A 125 6.48 22.04 7.63
CA LYS A 125 6.03 22.77 8.83
C LYS A 125 4.73 23.55 8.62
N GLN A 126 4.31 23.77 7.37
CA GLN A 126 3.11 24.54 7.01
C GLN A 126 1.91 23.64 6.72
N ALA A 127 2.10 22.35 6.38
CA ALA A 127 1.02 21.39 6.24
C ALA A 127 0.42 21.10 7.64
N ARG A 128 -0.73 21.70 7.94
CA ARG A 128 -1.32 21.68 9.28
C ARG A 128 -2.28 20.51 9.48
N SER A 129 -3.08 20.22 8.47
CA SER A 129 -4.08 19.15 8.52
C SER A 129 -3.54 17.83 7.95
N ASP A 130 -4.12 16.71 8.35
CA ASP A 130 -3.72 15.39 7.87
C ASP A 130 -3.95 15.22 6.36
N ILE A 131 -4.96 15.89 5.81
CA ILE A 131 -5.21 15.87 4.37
C ILE A 131 -4.16 16.65 3.58
N GLU A 132 -3.66 17.78 4.10
CA GLU A 132 -2.56 18.54 3.48
C GLU A 132 -1.25 17.75 3.53
N LYS A 133 -0.98 17.06 4.66
CA LYS A 133 0.16 16.16 4.80
C LYS A 133 0.09 15.01 3.79
N ALA A 134 -1.08 14.37 3.64
CA ALA A 134 -1.29 13.30 2.68
C ALA A 134 -1.12 13.77 1.23
N ALA A 135 -1.71 14.89 0.86
CA ALA A 135 -1.57 15.45 -0.50
C ALA A 135 -0.11 15.78 -0.82
N ARG A 136 0.59 16.41 0.13
CA ARG A 136 2.02 16.69 0.01
C ARG A 136 2.86 15.41 -0.13
N PHE A 137 2.61 14.40 0.72
CA PHE A 137 3.32 13.12 0.68
C PHE A 137 3.17 12.45 -0.69
N ILE A 138 1.94 12.35 -1.20
CA ILE A 138 1.65 11.75 -2.51
C ILE A 138 2.34 12.54 -3.63
N ALA A 139 2.24 13.87 -3.62
CA ALA A 139 2.85 14.73 -4.64
C ALA A 139 4.39 14.59 -4.64
N LEU A 140 5.04 14.60 -3.46
CA LEU A 140 6.47 14.36 -3.33
C LEU A 140 6.87 12.97 -3.83
N ASN A 141 6.14 11.93 -3.43
CA ASN A 141 6.42 10.57 -3.86
C ASN A 141 6.31 10.41 -5.39
N ARG A 142 5.35 11.06 -6.03
CA ARG A 142 5.14 11.00 -7.47
C ARG A 142 6.16 11.80 -8.27
N THR A 143 6.82 12.78 -7.65
CA THR A 143 7.75 13.70 -8.32
C THR A 143 9.21 13.58 -7.89
N CYS A 144 9.50 12.84 -6.81
CA CYS A 144 10.86 12.59 -6.37
C CYS A 144 11.56 11.51 -7.21
N TYR A 145 12.87 11.41 -7.06
CA TYR A 145 13.69 10.41 -7.74
C TYR A 145 13.23 8.99 -7.42
N ASN A 146 12.81 8.24 -8.43
CA ASN A 146 12.34 6.84 -8.39
C ASN A 146 11.23 6.54 -7.37
N GLY A 147 10.46 7.53 -6.92
CA GLY A 147 9.42 7.33 -5.91
C GLY A 147 9.95 6.86 -4.55
N LEU A 148 11.21 7.15 -4.26
CA LEU A 148 11.83 6.77 -2.99
C LEU A 148 11.22 7.55 -1.81
N TYR A 149 11.18 6.92 -0.65
CA TYR A 149 10.92 7.62 0.60
C TYR A 149 12.17 7.57 1.48
N ARG A 150 12.65 8.72 1.90
CA ARG A 150 13.79 8.84 2.79
C ARG A 150 13.70 10.12 3.60
N VAL A 151 14.00 10.03 4.88
CA VAL A 151 14.10 11.18 5.78
C VAL A 151 15.51 11.30 6.32
N ASN A 152 15.93 12.53 6.64
CA ASN A 152 17.18 12.78 7.34
C ASN A 152 17.01 12.56 8.86
N ASN A 153 18.09 12.70 9.63
CA ASN A 153 18.08 12.52 11.09
C ASN A 153 17.11 13.46 11.84
N LYS A 154 16.66 14.55 11.18
CA LYS A 154 15.63 15.46 11.71
C LYS A 154 14.22 15.05 11.29
N GLY A 155 14.05 13.87 10.64
CA GLY A 155 12.80 13.38 10.11
C GLY A 155 12.25 14.18 8.93
N SER A 156 13.07 14.98 8.24
CA SER A 156 12.64 15.73 7.06
C SER A 156 12.92 14.93 5.79
N PHE A 157 11.93 14.88 4.88
CA PHE A 157 12.07 14.25 3.58
C PHE A 157 13.24 14.85 2.78
N ASN A 158 14.14 14.01 2.26
CA ASN A 158 15.37 14.46 1.65
C ASN A 158 15.72 13.78 0.31
N VAL A 159 14.76 13.15 -0.34
CA VAL A 159 14.96 12.59 -1.68
C VAL A 159 15.12 13.75 -2.69
N PRO A 160 16.01 13.65 -3.70
CA PRO A 160 16.12 14.65 -4.73
C PRO A 160 14.94 14.63 -5.71
N TRP A 161 14.76 15.71 -6.45
CA TRP A 161 13.79 15.80 -7.52
C TRP A 161 14.03 14.75 -8.62
N GLY A 162 12.94 14.12 -9.11
CA GLY A 162 12.99 13.04 -10.09
C GLY A 162 13.06 13.48 -11.55
N LYS A 163 12.97 14.80 -11.83
CA LYS A 163 13.03 15.42 -13.17
C LYS A 163 11.98 14.89 -14.16
N TYR A 164 10.83 14.45 -13.65
CA TYR A 164 9.72 14.03 -14.52
C TYR A 164 9.10 15.25 -15.21
N LYS A 165 8.79 15.11 -16.52
CA LYS A 165 8.17 16.18 -17.31
C LYS A 165 6.67 16.29 -17.05
N ASP A 166 5.99 15.13 -16.99
CA ASP A 166 4.55 15.03 -16.86
C ASP A 166 4.21 13.85 -15.91
N PRO A 167 4.46 14.01 -14.60
CA PRO A 167 4.12 12.96 -13.65
C PRO A 167 2.62 12.97 -13.34
N ILE A 168 1.98 11.81 -13.31
CA ILE A 168 0.61 11.69 -12.82
C ILE A 168 0.62 11.85 -11.30
N ILE A 169 0.38 13.07 -10.81
CA ILE A 169 0.27 13.37 -9.38
C ILE A 169 -1.14 13.03 -8.89
N CYS A 170 -2.18 13.34 -9.70
CA CYS A 170 -3.57 13.12 -9.37
C CYS A 170 -4.24 12.12 -10.31
N ASP A 171 -4.15 10.82 -10.01
CA ASP A 171 -5.01 9.83 -10.66
C ASP A 171 -6.38 9.77 -9.97
N SER A 172 -7.23 10.74 -10.29
CA SER A 172 -8.54 10.88 -9.63
C SER A 172 -9.46 9.67 -9.85
N LYS A 173 -9.33 8.96 -10.98
CA LYS A 173 -10.12 7.76 -11.27
C LYS A 173 -9.71 6.61 -10.34
N ASN A 174 -8.41 6.32 -10.26
CA ASN A 174 -7.91 5.28 -9.36
C ASN A 174 -8.18 5.61 -7.89
N LEU A 175 -8.01 6.87 -7.46
CA LEU A 175 -8.30 7.29 -6.09
C LEU A 175 -9.77 7.08 -5.71
N ARG A 176 -10.73 7.34 -6.62
CA ARG A 176 -12.16 7.04 -6.38
C ARG A 176 -12.44 5.56 -6.33
N ASN A 177 -11.82 4.77 -7.21
CA ASN A 177 -11.92 3.33 -7.20
C ASN A 177 -11.37 2.73 -5.89
N LEU A 178 -10.21 3.21 -5.44
CA LEU A 178 -9.61 2.81 -4.16
C LEU A 178 -10.52 3.16 -2.98
N ARG A 179 -11.07 4.39 -2.93
CA ARG A 179 -12.05 4.76 -1.90
C ARG A 179 -13.22 3.79 -1.88
N PHE A 180 -13.82 3.54 -3.05
CA PHE A 180 -14.97 2.65 -3.16
C PHE A 180 -14.65 1.27 -2.56
N VAL A 181 -13.54 0.68 -2.97
CA VAL A 181 -13.11 -0.65 -2.51
C VAL A 181 -12.78 -0.64 -1.02
N LEU A 182 -12.01 0.34 -0.53
CA LEU A 182 -11.62 0.44 0.88
C LEU A 182 -12.81 0.69 1.83
N GLN A 183 -13.90 1.29 1.35
CA GLN A 183 -15.11 1.52 2.14
C GLN A 183 -16.09 0.34 2.12
N GLN A 184 -16.08 -0.48 1.06
CA GLN A 184 -16.93 -1.69 0.97
C GLN A 184 -16.32 -2.90 1.68
N SER A 185 -15.11 -2.79 2.17
CA SER A 185 -14.30 -3.89 2.67
C SER A 185 -14.09 -3.78 4.18
N ASP A 186 -14.01 -4.92 4.85
CA ASP A 186 -13.52 -5.00 6.23
C ASP A 186 -12.00 -4.79 6.26
N VAL A 187 -11.56 -3.55 5.98
CA VAL A 187 -10.15 -3.16 5.91
C VAL A 187 -9.79 -2.29 7.10
N PHE A 188 -8.94 -2.82 7.94
CA PHE A 188 -8.34 -2.14 9.09
C PHE A 188 -6.92 -1.71 8.73
N ILE A 189 -6.66 -0.41 8.75
CA ILE A 189 -5.35 0.17 8.42
C ILE A 189 -4.85 0.91 9.65
N LYS A 190 -3.60 0.70 10.06
CA LYS A 190 -3.03 1.44 11.19
C LYS A 190 -1.52 1.66 11.05
N VAL A 191 -1.02 2.72 11.67
CA VAL A 191 0.40 2.83 11.97
C VAL A 191 0.74 1.80 13.03
N GLY A 192 1.79 1.03 12.83
CA GLY A 192 2.22 0.05 13.83
C GLY A 192 3.43 -0.77 13.43
N ASP A 193 4.11 -1.28 14.43
CA ASP A 193 5.16 -2.27 14.26
C ASP A 193 4.55 -3.62 13.88
N TYR A 194 5.21 -4.38 13.00
CA TYR A 194 4.78 -5.71 12.56
C TYR A 194 4.58 -6.68 13.73
N LYS A 195 5.40 -6.58 14.79
CA LYS A 195 5.35 -7.43 15.98
C LYS A 195 4.00 -7.32 16.70
N GLU A 196 3.49 -6.10 16.86
CA GLU A 196 2.22 -5.86 17.55
C GLU A 196 1.04 -6.52 16.84
N ILE A 197 1.00 -6.41 15.51
CA ILE A 197 -0.11 -6.99 14.73
C ILE A 197 -0.03 -8.51 14.70
N LEU A 198 1.16 -9.04 14.45
CA LEU A 198 1.33 -10.47 14.24
C LEU A 198 1.18 -11.26 15.54
N LEU A 199 1.78 -10.79 16.64
CA LEU A 199 1.75 -11.52 17.91
C LEU A 199 0.40 -11.46 18.62
N ILE A 200 -0.31 -10.34 18.54
CA ILE A 200 -1.54 -10.14 19.32
C ILE A 200 -2.78 -10.66 18.59
N LYS A 201 -2.82 -10.60 17.26
CA LYS A 201 -4.06 -10.76 16.49
C LYS A 201 -4.15 -12.02 15.65
N THR A 202 -3.04 -12.70 15.35
CA THR A 202 -3.06 -13.85 14.45
C THR A 202 -3.53 -15.13 15.12
N ARG A 203 -4.19 -16.00 14.35
CA ARG A 203 -4.70 -17.32 14.74
C ARG A 203 -4.58 -18.31 13.60
N GLU A 204 -4.88 -19.58 13.86
CA GLU A 204 -4.89 -20.63 12.84
C GLU A 204 -5.65 -20.20 11.57
N ASP A 205 -5.15 -20.61 10.42
CA ASP A 205 -5.66 -20.31 9.07
C ASP A 205 -5.57 -18.84 8.58
N ASP A 206 -5.05 -17.91 9.39
CA ASP A 206 -4.78 -16.56 8.90
C ASP A 206 -3.73 -16.58 7.79
N PHE A 207 -3.93 -15.77 6.76
CA PHE A 207 -2.93 -15.56 5.73
C PHE A 207 -2.11 -14.30 6.00
N ILE A 208 -0.79 -14.47 6.11
CA ILE A 208 0.15 -13.40 6.42
C ILE A 208 1.13 -13.25 5.27
N TYR A 209 1.18 -12.05 4.69
CA TYR A 209 2.16 -11.69 3.68
C TYR A 209 3.23 -10.77 4.27
N LEU A 210 4.49 -11.22 4.21
CA LEU A 210 5.66 -10.52 4.75
C LEU A 210 6.55 -10.03 3.61
N ASP A 211 6.67 -8.72 3.44
CA ASP A 211 7.60 -8.08 2.51
C ASP A 211 8.47 -7.05 3.26
N PRO A 212 9.35 -7.52 4.17
CA PRO A 212 10.16 -6.64 4.99
C PRO A 212 11.18 -5.87 4.13
N PRO A 213 11.68 -4.71 4.60
CA PRO A 213 12.75 -4.00 3.94
C PRO A 213 13.98 -4.88 3.73
N TYR A 214 14.59 -4.80 2.55
CA TYR A 214 15.79 -5.59 2.24
C TYR A 214 16.98 -5.12 3.06
N ARG A 215 17.82 -6.09 3.46
CA ARG A 215 19.12 -5.78 4.03
C ARG A 215 19.99 -5.07 2.99
N PRO A 216 20.61 -3.92 3.34
CA PRO A 216 21.56 -3.28 2.46
C PRO A 216 22.75 -4.20 2.16
N THR A 217 23.05 -4.44 0.89
CA THR A 217 24.17 -5.30 0.46
C THR A 217 25.52 -4.62 0.57
N SER A 218 25.58 -3.32 0.85
CA SER A 218 26.81 -2.55 1.03
C SER A 218 26.60 -1.38 2.01
N SER A 219 27.68 -0.88 2.60
CA SER A 219 27.67 0.28 3.49
C SER A 219 27.18 1.58 2.81
N THR A 220 27.19 1.64 1.49
CA THR A 220 26.64 2.75 0.69
C THR A 220 25.17 2.56 0.34
N ALA A 221 24.60 1.36 0.52
CA ALA A 221 23.20 1.04 0.23
C ALA A 221 22.24 1.37 1.40
N TYR A 222 22.72 1.95 2.49
CA TYR A 222 21.89 2.47 3.59
C TYR A 222 20.93 3.60 3.18
N PHE A 223 20.85 3.92 1.89
CA PHE A 223 20.02 4.99 1.35
C PHE A 223 18.52 4.68 1.28
N THR A 224 18.07 3.48 1.65
CA THR A 224 16.66 3.04 1.60
C THR A 224 16.00 3.00 2.98
N GLY A 225 16.50 3.73 3.97
CA GLY A 225 15.90 3.78 5.31
C GLY A 225 14.51 4.41 5.28
N TYR A 226 13.47 3.59 5.38
CA TYR A 226 12.07 4.01 5.57
C TYR A 226 11.83 4.60 6.96
N THR A 227 12.75 4.37 7.88
CA THR A 227 12.84 4.96 9.23
C THR A 227 14.25 5.47 9.47
N THR A 228 14.44 6.31 10.48
CA THR A 228 15.75 6.82 10.88
C THR A 228 16.73 5.73 11.29
N SER A 229 16.25 4.56 11.73
CA SER A 229 17.04 3.41 12.19
C SER A 229 17.16 2.27 11.16
N GLY A 230 16.37 2.29 10.05
CA GLY A 230 16.34 1.19 9.08
C GLY A 230 15.74 -0.10 9.65
N PHE A 231 15.90 -1.22 8.92
CA PHE A 231 15.55 -2.57 9.37
C PHE A 231 16.87 -3.31 9.68
N SER A 232 17.15 -3.52 10.96
CA SER A 232 18.45 -3.98 11.47
C SER A 232 18.60 -5.50 11.41
N ASP A 233 19.82 -6.02 11.64
CA ASP A 233 20.07 -7.46 11.80
C ASP A 233 19.28 -8.04 12.99
N LYS A 234 19.00 -7.24 14.01
CA LYS A 234 18.13 -7.63 15.12
C LYS A 234 16.69 -7.79 14.65
N ASP A 235 16.18 -6.84 13.85
CA ASP A 235 14.82 -6.93 13.31
C ASP A 235 14.65 -8.14 12.38
N GLN A 236 15.70 -8.52 11.64
CA GLN A 236 15.70 -9.75 10.82
C GLN A 236 15.57 -11.01 11.69
N LYS A 237 16.29 -11.08 12.81
CA LYS A 237 16.19 -12.20 13.76
C LYS A 237 14.83 -12.24 14.43
N ASP A 238 14.38 -11.10 14.95
CA ASP A 238 13.06 -10.98 15.56
C ASP A 238 11.94 -11.40 14.59
N LEU A 239 12.08 -11.09 13.30
CA LEU A 239 11.11 -11.52 12.28
C LEU A 239 11.17 -13.03 12.03
N ALA A 240 12.37 -13.63 12.06
CA ALA A 240 12.52 -15.08 11.94
C ALA A 240 11.86 -15.81 13.12
N ASP A 241 12.07 -15.32 14.35
CA ASP A 241 11.45 -15.88 15.55
C ASP A 241 9.91 -15.79 15.48
N ILE A 242 9.40 -14.65 15.01
CA ILE A 242 7.94 -14.46 14.80
C ILE A 242 7.43 -15.41 13.72
N PHE A 243 8.19 -15.63 12.64
CA PHE A 243 7.81 -16.57 11.59
C PHE A 243 7.62 -17.99 12.14
N GLU A 244 8.53 -18.44 13.01
CA GLU A 244 8.42 -19.74 13.70
C GLU A 244 7.18 -19.80 14.58
N GLU A 245 6.91 -18.76 15.39
CA GLU A 245 5.72 -18.67 16.22
C GLU A 245 4.42 -18.69 15.41
N LEU A 246 4.36 -17.98 14.28
CA LEU A 246 3.21 -18.00 13.38
C LEU A 246 2.98 -19.39 12.77
N ASN A 247 4.06 -20.12 12.44
CA ASN A 247 3.97 -21.47 11.95
C ASN A 247 3.44 -22.44 13.04
N GLU A 248 3.88 -22.31 14.29
CA GLU A 248 3.34 -23.07 15.42
C GLU A 248 1.84 -22.79 15.63
N ARG A 249 1.39 -21.57 15.40
CA ARG A 249 -0.04 -21.17 15.42
C ARG A 249 -0.81 -21.67 14.20
N LYS A 250 -0.16 -22.37 13.26
CA LYS A 250 -0.71 -22.87 11.99
C LYS A 250 -1.24 -21.74 11.09
N CYS A 251 -0.63 -20.58 11.15
CA CYS A 251 -0.86 -19.52 10.18
C CYS A 251 -0.26 -19.89 8.82
N LYS A 252 -0.82 -19.33 7.75
CA LYS A 252 -0.32 -19.47 6.38
C LYS A 252 0.57 -18.28 6.07
N VAL A 253 1.88 -18.43 6.18
CA VAL A 253 2.85 -17.33 6.03
C VAL A 253 3.54 -17.41 4.66
N MET A 254 3.65 -16.27 3.98
CA MET A 254 4.33 -16.11 2.69
C MET A 254 5.27 -14.90 2.73
#